data_0f5812ca35d44ecdf7480ae4000159ca
#
_entry.id   0f5812ca35d44ecdf7480ae4000159ca
#
_cell.length_a   1.000
_cell.length_b   1.000
_cell.length_c   1.000
_cell.angle_alpha   90.00
_cell.angle_beta   90.00
_cell.angle_gamma   90.00
#
_symmetry.space_group_name_H-M   'P 1'
#
loop_
_entity.id
_entity.type
_entity.pdbx_description
1 polymer ?
#
loop_
_entity_poly.entity_id
_entity_poly.type
_entity_poly.pdbx_seq_one_letter_code
_entity_poly.pdbx_strand_id
1 'polypeptide(L)'
;LPFIMRGMFEVKDNRLEKTLFGLTFKNPVGLAAGFDKDARWYNELAHLGFGFIEIGTLTPKAQIGNPKPRLFRITEDNGLINRMGFNNLGAEDAIKRLKSRKTDIIIGGNIGKNTATSNEDALADYVFNFNTLHDYVDYFVVNVSCPNVKDLTKLQDTPFLLNLLGDLKHINTTKDKPKPILLKIAPDLNNSQLDEVIEIVAQTKIDGVIAANTTTSRDNLKTDSK
;
A
#
# COMPACT_ATOMS: atom_id res chain seq x y z
N LEU A 1 29.10 3.68 1.96
CA LEU A 1 27.97 3.86 2.89
C LEU A 1 26.98 2.69 2.85
N PRO A 2 26.45 2.23 1.69
CA PRO A 2 25.46 1.13 1.64
C PRO A 2 25.95 -0.18 2.30
N PHE A 3 27.19 -0.56 2.07
CA PHE A 3 27.80 -1.77 2.64
C PHE A 3 27.89 -1.71 4.18
N ILE A 4 28.23 -0.55 4.73
CA ILE A 4 28.27 -0.34 6.19
C ILE A 4 26.86 -0.46 6.78
N MET A 5 25.87 0.16 6.15
CA MET A 5 24.47 0.09 6.60
C MET A 5 23.94 -1.35 6.60
N ARG A 6 24.20 -2.12 5.55
CA ARG A 6 23.85 -3.55 5.52
C ARG A 6 24.50 -4.32 6.66
N GLY A 7 25.80 -4.11 6.91
CA GLY A 7 26.50 -4.76 8.03
C GLY A 7 25.94 -4.45 9.42
N MET A 8 25.28 -3.28 9.57
CA MET A 8 24.69 -2.85 10.85
C MET A 8 23.25 -3.32 11.05
N PHE A 9 22.46 -3.41 9.98
CA PHE A 9 21.01 -3.60 10.07
C PHE A 9 20.49 -4.90 9.44
N GLU A 10 21.24 -5.53 8.55
CA GLU A 10 20.80 -6.78 7.90
C GLU A 10 20.97 -7.96 8.84
N VAL A 11 19.88 -8.63 9.16
CA VAL A 11 19.88 -9.90 9.89
C VAL A 11 19.84 -11.04 8.88
N LYS A 12 20.88 -11.87 8.85
CA LYS A 12 20.98 -13.05 7.97
C LYS A 12 20.64 -14.30 8.78
N ASP A 13 19.42 -14.76 8.67
CA ASP A 13 18.93 -15.98 9.31
C ASP A 13 17.88 -16.64 8.41
N ASN A 14 18.21 -17.80 7.85
CA ASN A 14 17.33 -18.54 6.94
C ASN A 14 15.99 -18.94 7.58
N ARG A 15 15.91 -18.97 8.93
CA ARG A 15 14.64 -19.22 9.64
C ARG A 15 13.63 -18.10 9.48
N LEU A 16 14.08 -16.89 9.14
CA LEU A 16 13.25 -15.72 8.88
C LEU A 16 12.70 -15.67 7.45
N GLU A 17 13.30 -16.46 6.56
CA GLU A 17 12.87 -16.51 5.17
C GLU A 17 11.50 -17.17 5.04
N LYS A 18 10.62 -16.57 4.25
CA LYS A 18 9.29 -17.09 3.93
C LYS A 18 8.99 -16.92 2.45
N THR A 19 8.52 -17.99 1.83
CA THR A 19 7.99 -17.93 0.47
C THR A 19 6.47 -17.85 0.54
N LEU A 20 5.91 -16.73 0.08
CA LEU A 20 4.47 -16.46 -0.01
C LEU A 20 4.16 -15.92 -1.41
N PHE A 21 3.06 -16.37 -1.98
CA PHE A 21 2.60 -15.90 -3.31
C PHE A 21 3.63 -16.07 -4.43
N GLY A 22 4.54 -17.05 -4.31
CA GLY A 22 5.64 -17.24 -5.25
C GLY A 22 6.82 -16.26 -5.08
N LEU A 23 6.78 -15.38 -4.07
CA LEU A 23 7.85 -14.45 -3.72
C LEU A 23 8.59 -14.92 -2.47
N THR A 24 9.92 -14.85 -2.47
CA THR A 24 10.75 -15.24 -1.32
C THR A 24 11.19 -13.99 -0.55
N PHE A 25 10.59 -13.79 0.62
CA PHE A 25 10.89 -12.70 1.55
C PHE A 25 12.04 -13.12 2.47
N LYS A 26 13.15 -12.38 2.46
CA LYS A 26 14.35 -12.67 3.27
C LYS A 26 14.08 -12.61 4.78
N ASN A 27 13.13 -11.78 5.19
CA ASN A 27 12.63 -11.70 6.56
C ASN A 27 11.21 -11.09 6.56
N PRO A 28 10.45 -11.23 7.66
CA PRO A 28 9.06 -10.76 7.73
C PRO A 28 8.89 -9.27 8.02
N VAL A 29 9.97 -8.51 8.17
CA VAL A 29 9.89 -7.08 8.49
C VAL A 29 9.96 -6.26 7.21
N GLY A 30 8.88 -5.59 6.88
CA GLY A 30 8.78 -4.72 5.71
C GLY A 30 8.54 -3.26 6.05
N LEU A 31 8.88 -2.37 5.13
CA LEU A 31 8.53 -0.96 5.22
C LEU A 31 7.18 -0.74 4.56
N ALA A 32 6.19 -0.31 5.34
CA ALA A 32 4.83 -0.10 4.86
C ALA A 32 4.71 1.11 3.93
N ALA A 33 3.68 1.09 3.06
CA ALA A 33 3.31 2.24 2.22
C ALA A 33 3.09 3.50 3.04
N GLY A 34 3.43 4.63 2.45
CA GLY A 34 3.32 5.96 3.07
C GLY A 34 4.67 6.58 3.44
N PHE A 35 5.72 5.80 3.57
CA PHE A 35 7.08 6.30 3.81
C PHE A 35 7.76 6.71 2.49
N ASP A 36 7.92 5.80 1.56
CA ASP A 36 8.45 6.09 0.22
C ASP A 36 7.31 6.19 -0.81
N LYS A 37 6.56 7.28 -0.76
CA LYS A 37 5.35 7.45 -1.57
C LYS A 37 5.61 7.45 -3.08
N ASP A 38 6.75 7.98 -3.48
CA ASP A 38 7.07 8.24 -4.89
C ASP A 38 8.20 7.33 -5.41
N ALA A 39 8.53 6.25 -4.72
CA ALA A 39 9.65 5.37 -5.05
C ALA A 39 10.99 6.12 -5.17
N ARG A 40 11.28 7.01 -4.24
CA ARG A 40 12.50 7.83 -4.26
C ARG A 40 13.68 7.17 -3.55
N TRP A 41 13.40 6.39 -2.52
CA TRP A 41 14.39 5.98 -1.53
C TRP A 41 14.50 4.45 -1.38
N TYR A 42 13.70 3.67 -2.10
CA TYR A 42 13.65 2.21 -1.96
C TYR A 42 15.02 1.53 -2.18
N ASN A 43 15.88 2.09 -3.05
CA ASN A 43 17.24 1.57 -3.24
C ASN A 43 18.10 1.74 -1.99
N GLU A 44 18.04 2.89 -1.34
CA GLU A 44 18.77 3.23 -0.12
C GLU A 44 18.16 2.50 1.09
N LEU A 45 16.83 2.49 1.19
CA LEU A 45 16.08 1.82 2.26
C LEU A 45 16.31 0.31 2.27
N ALA A 46 16.57 -0.31 1.11
CA ALA A 46 16.94 -1.71 1.00
C ALA A 46 18.21 -2.08 1.80
N HIS A 47 19.02 -1.10 2.17
CA HIS A 47 20.23 -1.32 2.99
C HIS A 47 19.97 -1.27 4.50
N LEU A 48 18.73 -1.02 4.91
CA LEU A 48 18.32 -0.99 6.32
C LEU A 48 17.79 -2.32 6.84
N GLY A 49 17.96 -3.41 6.08
CA GLY A 49 17.61 -4.76 6.52
C GLY A 49 16.15 -5.16 6.34
N PHE A 50 15.33 -4.35 5.68
CA PHE A 50 13.94 -4.74 5.34
C PHE A 50 13.92 -5.94 4.39
N GLY A 51 12.96 -6.84 4.59
CA GLY A 51 12.68 -7.95 3.68
C GLY A 51 11.91 -7.53 2.43
N PHE A 52 11.13 -6.45 2.53
CA PHE A 52 10.36 -5.87 1.44
C PHE A 52 10.03 -4.39 1.72
N ILE A 53 9.62 -3.66 0.69
CA ILE A 53 9.22 -2.25 0.77
C ILE A 53 7.95 -2.04 -0.03
N GLU A 54 6.93 -1.42 0.57
CA GLU A 54 5.78 -0.90 -0.16
C GLU A 54 6.00 0.58 -0.51
N ILE A 55 5.96 0.89 -1.80
CA ILE A 55 5.90 2.26 -2.30
C ILE A 55 4.46 2.74 -2.42
N GLY A 56 4.23 4.04 -2.42
CA GLY A 56 2.90 4.63 -2.57
C GLY A 56 2.30 5.09 -1.23
N THR A 57 1.00 5.36 -1.19
CA THR A 57 -0.01 5.06 -2.23
C THR A 57 0.21 5.96 -3.43
N LEU A 58 0.25 5.35 -4.59
CA LEU A 58 0.31 6.02 -5.89
C LEU A 58 -1.09 6.17 -6.48
N THR A 59 -1.32 7.31 -7.12
CA THR A 59 -2.52 7.60 -7.91
C THR A 59 -2.13 7.80 -9.37
N PRO A 60 -3.06 7.69 -10.35
CA PRO A 60 -2.72 7.89 -11.75
C PRO A 60 -2.02 9.23 -12.00
N LYS A 61 -2.60 10.31 -11.50
CA LYS A 61 -2.08 11.66 -11.64
C LYS A 61 -1.46 12.13 -10.32
N ALA A 62 -0.46 13.01 -10.43
CA ALA A 62 0.08 13.71 -9.27
C ALA A 62 -1.02 14.47 -8.51
N GLN A 63 -0.93 14.45 -7.18
CA GLN A 63 -1.80 15.27 -6.34
C GLN A 63 -1.06 15.76 -5.09
N ILE A 64 -1.40 16.97 -4.66
CA ILE A 64 -0.73 17.66 -3.55
C ILE A 64 -1.10 17.01 -2.20
N GLY A 65 -2.26 16.36 -2.11
CA GLY A 65 -2.86 15.90 -0.86
C GLY A 65 -3.52 17.02 -0.07
N ASN A 66 -3.84 16.75 1.18
CA ASN A 66 -4.52 17.70 2.04
C ASN A 66 -3.63 18.88 2.45
N PRO A 67 -4.21 20.07 2.78
CA PRO A 67 -3.45 21.22 3.27
C PRO A 67 -2.58 20.90 4.50
N LYS A 68 -1.45 21.57 4.59
CA LYS A 68 -0.58 21.52 5.79
C LYS A 68 -1.12 22.47 6.89
N PRO A 69 -0.87 22.16 8.18
CA PRO A 69 -0.19 20.98 8.73
C PRO A 69 -1.06 19.70 8.57
N ARG A 70 -0.43 18.57 8.30
CA ARG A 70 -1.13 17.31 8.00
C ARG A 70 -0.49 16.06 8.62
N LEU A 71 0.50 16.27 9.48
CA LEU A 71 1.16 15.25 10.28
C LEU A 71 1.42 15.83 11.66
N PHE A 72 0.94 15.17 12.70
CA PHE A 72 1.00 15.65 14.07
C PHE A 72 1.57 14.55 14.96
N ARG A 73 2.58 14.91 15.73
CA ARG A 73 3.17 14.01 16.72
C ARG A 73 2.41 14.14 18.04
N ILE A 74 1.94 13.04 18.57
CA ILE A 74 1.30 12.95 19.90
C ILE A 74 2.25 12.19 20.82
N THR A 75 3.13 12.95 21.49
CA THR A 75 4.29 12.42 22.21
C THR A 75 3.88 11.60 23.43
N GLU A 76 2.85 12.03 24.15
CA GLU A 76 2.35 11.35 25.36
C GLU A 76 1.77 9.96 25.05
N ASP A 77 1.30 9.78 23.81
CA ASP A 77 0.73 8.51 23.32
C ASP A 77 1.73 7.72 22.44
N ASN A 78 2.96 8.20 22.29
CA ASN A 78 3.96 7.62 21.37
C ASN A 78 3.41 7.41 19.95
N GLY A 79 2.56 8.31 19.48
CA GLY A 79 1.83 8.14 18.24
C GLY A 79 1.99 9.29 17.25
N LEU A 80 1.39 9.09 16.09
CA LEU A 80 1.29 10.07 15.01
C LEU A 80 -0.15 10.12 14.49
N ILE A 81 -0.69 11.32 14.35
CA ILE A 81 -1.93 11.57 13.64
C ILE A 81 -1.59 12.16 12.27
N ASN A 82 -2.20 11.65 11.21
CA ASN A 82 -2.01 12.20 9.88
C ASN A 82 -3.32 12.41 9.12
N ARG A 83 -3.28 13.38 8.21
CA ARG A 83 -4.31 13.64 7.21
C ARG A 83 -3.67 13.92 5.85
N MET A 84 -2.83 12.99 5.38
CA MET A 84 -1.96 13.21 4.20
C MET A 84 -2.73 13.38 2.89
N GLY A 85 -3.80 12.62 2.65
CA GLY A 85 -4.63 12.72 1.43
C GLY A 85 -3.92 12.24 0.17
N PHE A 86 -3.14 11.17 0.24
CA PHE A 86 -2.42 10.54 -0.89
C PHE A 86 -1.56 11.52 -1.71
N ASN A 87 -0.83 12.42 -1.05
CA ASN A 87 0.14 13.26 -1.76
C ASN A 87 1.20 12.40 -2.43
N ASN A 88 1.30 12.50 -3.75
CA ASN A 88 2.26 11.78 -4.57
C ASN A 88 2.42 12.44 -5.95
N LEU A 89 3.44 12.05 -6.72
CA LEU A 89 3.76 12.59 -8.03
C LEU A 89 3.15 11.80 -9.19
N GLY A 90 2.31 10.80 -8.89
CA GLY A 90 1.66 9.95 -9.89
C GLY A 90 2.48 8.71 -10.28
N ALA A 91 1.77 7.71 -10.82
CA ALA A 91 2.35 6.42 -11.16
C ALA A 91 3.45 6.53 -12.24
N GLU A 92 3.24 7.31 -13.27
CA GLU A 92 4.23 7.49 -14.36
C GLU A 92 5.53 8.14 -13.86
N ASP A 93 5.43 9.04 -12.88
CA ASP A 93 6.62 9.66 -12.30
C ASP A 93 7.40 8.66 -11.43
N ALA A 94 6.71 7.80 -10.68
CA ALA A 94 7.34 6.71 -9.92
C ALA A 94 8.11 5.73 -10.83
N ILE A 95 7.56 5.38 -12.00
CA ILE A 95 8.23 4.50 -12.98
C ILE A 95 9.59 5.04 -13.41
N LYS A 96 9.73 6.36 -13.57
CA LYS A 96 11.03 6.94 -13.95
C LYS A 96 12.13 6.52 -12.99
N ARG A 97 11.83 6.39 -11.70
CA ARG A 97 12.76 5.94 -10.67
C ARG A 97 12.86 4.42 -10.58
N LEU A 98 11.72 3.72 -10.72
CA LEU A 98 11.69 2.25 -10.68
C LEU A 98 12.50 1.61 -11.82
N LYS A 99 12.59 2.27 -13.00
CA LYS A 99 13.49 1.86 -14.10
C LYS A 99 14.96 1.82 -13.68
N SER A 100 15.33 2.56 -12.64
CA SER A 100 16.69 2.62 -12.11
C SER A 100 16.88 1.71 -10.88
N ARG A 101 16.03 0.68 -10.71
CA ARG A 101 16.11 -0.28 -9.60
C ARG A 101 17.48 -0.97 -9.58
N LYS A 102 18.18 -0.86 -8.43
CA LYS A 102 19.52 -1.42 -8.19
C LYS A 102 19.53 -2.46 -7.07
N THR A 103 18.37 -2.83 -6.58
CA THR A 103 18.20 -3.75 -5.46
C THR A 103 17.30 -4.91 -5.86
N ASP A 104 17.53 -6.06 -5.23
CA ASP A 104 16.72 -7.28 -5.33
C ASP A 104 15.60 -7.34 -4.27
N ILE A 105 15.45 -6.29 -3.44
CA ILE A 105 14.38 -6.23 -2.44
C ILE A 105 13.02 -6.29 -3.11
N ILE A 106 12.09 -7.04 -2.52
CA ILE A 106 10.71 -7.12 -3.01
C ILE A 106 10.03 -5.74 -2.86
N ILE A 107 9.41 -5.27 -3.94
CA ILE A 107 8.70 -3.98 -3.98
C ILE A 107 7.21 -4.22 -4.16
N GLY A 108 6.41 -3.81 -3.16
CA GLY A 108 4.97 -3.74 -3.26
C GLY A 108 4.53 -2.39 -3.84
N GLY A 109 3.63 -2.41 -4.82
CA GLY A 109 2.99 -1.22 -5.37
C GLY A 109 1.65 -0.95 -4.71
N ASN A 110 1.59 -0.01 -3.78
CA ASN A 110 0.33 0.40 -3.15
C ASN A 110 -0.38 1.42 -4.04
N ILE A 111 -1.59 1.08 -4.50
CA ILE A 111 -2.35 1.86 -5.49
C ILE A 111 -3.68 2.34 -4.93
N GLY A 112 -4.09 3.52 -5.37
CA GLY A 112 -5.38 4.13 -5.01
C GLY A 112 -5.89 5.07 -6.09
N LYS A 113 -7.13 5.54 -5.97
CA LYS A 113 -7.69 6.54 -6.87
C LYS A 113 -7.23 7.96 -6.53
N ASN A 114 -7.25 8.86 -7.50
CA ASN A 114 -7.11 10.29 -7.26
C ASN A 114 -8.28 10.82 -6.41
N THR A 115 -8.03 11.84 -5.60
CA THR A 115 -9.08 12.48 -4.80
C THR A 115 -10.16 13.14 -5.66
N ALA A 116 -9.77 13.65 -6.84
CA ALA A 116 -10.67 14.27 -7.79
C ALA A 116 -11.54 13.28 -8.58
N THR A 117 -11.17 12.02 -8.63
CA THR A 117 -11.94 10.96 -9.29
C THR A 117 -13.14 10.58 -8.42
N SER A 118 -14.33 10.47 -9.01
CA SER A 118 -15.53 10.00 -8.30
C SER A 118 -15.40 8.55 -7.86
N ASN A 119 -16.28 8.07 -7.01
CA ASN A 119 -16.26 6.65 -6.62
C ASN A 119 -16.74 5.74 -7.77
N GLU A 120 -17.67 6.24 -8.58
CA GLU A 120 -18.18 5.55 -9.76
C GLU A 120 -17.09 5.31 -10.81
N ASP A 121 -16.15 6.26 -10.94
CA ASP A 121 -15.04 6.20 -11.89
C ASP A 121 -13.76 5.57 -11.29
N ALA A 122 -13.79 5.20 -10.02
CA ALA A 122 -12.61 4.75 -9.27
C ALA A 122 -11.90 3.56 -9.92
N LEU A 123 -12.66 2.62 -10.49
CA LEU A 123 -12.13 1.43 -11.16
C LEU A 123 -11.08 1.80 -12.22
N ALA A 124 -11.34 2.83 -13.03
CA ALA A 124 -10.41 3.27 -14.07
C ALA A 124 -9.05 3.69 -13.51
N ASP A 125 -9.03 4.35 -12.36
CA ASP A 125 -7.80 4.77 -11.69
C ASP A 125 -6.98 3.57 -11.18
N TYR A 126 -7.62 2.57 -10.59
CA TYR A 126 -6.94 1.35 -10.14
C TYR A 126 -6.39 0.54 -11.31
N VAL A 127 -7.17 0.38 -12.39
CA VAL A 127 -6.74 -0.34 -13.60
C VAL A 127 -5.57 0.40 -14.27
N PHE A 128 -5.62 1.73 -14.34
CA PHE A 128 -4.51 2.53 -14.86
C PHE A 128 -3.23 2.28 -14.05
N ASN A 129 -3.29 2.42 -12.73
CA ASN A 129 -2.15 2.19 -11.86
C ASN A 129 -1.60 0.77 -11.98
N PHE A 130 -2.49 -0.22 -11.99
CA PHE A 130 -2.13 -1.62 -12.11
C PHE A 130 -1.34 -1.88 -13.40
N ASN A 131 -1.87 -1.46 -14.54
CA ASN A 131 -1.21 -1.65 -15.83
C ASN A 131 0.11 -0.88 -15.92
N THR A 132 0.12 0.36 -15.44
CA THR A 132 1.28 1.26 -15.50
C THR A 132 2.45 0.75 -14.66
N LEU A 133 2.18 0.20 -13.49
CA LEU A 133 3.22 -0.26 -12.54
C LEU A 133 3.59 -1.74 -12.70
N HIS A 134 2.84 -2.50 -13.51
CA HIS A 134 2.91 -3.96 -13.53
C HIS A 134 4.33 -4.52 -13.71
N ASP A 135 5.12 -3.94 -14.61
CA ASP A 135 6.47 -4.44 -14.89
C ASP A 135 7.52 -4.00 -13.86
N TYR A 136 7.16 -3.13 -12.92
CA TYR A 136 8.10 -2.45 -12.03
C TYR A 136 7.97 -2.83 -10.56
N VAL A 137 6.88 -3.47 -10.16
CA VAL A 137 6.65 -3.93 -8.78
C VAL A 137 6.51 -5.45 -8.74
N ASP A 138 6.68 -6.05 -7.57
CA ASP A 138 6.63 -7.50 -7.40
C ASP A 138 5.26 -7.99 -6.95
N TYR A 139 4.47 -7.16 -6.27
CA TYR A 139 3.07 -7.40 -5.91
C TYR A 139 2.30 -6.08 -5.83
N PHE A 140 0.97 -6.17 -5.79
CA PHE A 140 0.09 -5.01 -5.67
C PHE A 140 -0.66 -4.98 -4.35
N VAL A 141 -0.91 -3.77 -3.85
CA VAL A 141 -1.80 -3.52 -2.72
C VAL A 141 -2.89 -2.56 -3.15
N VAL A 142 -4.12 -3.04 -3.15
CA VAL A 142 -5.31 -2.23 -3.44
C VAL A 142 -5.72 -1.52 -2.16
N ASN A 143 -5.57 -0.20 -2.13
CA ASN A 143 -5.84 0.61 -0.95
C ASN A 143 -7.17 1.36 -1.09
N VAL A 144 -8.22 0.82 -0.49
CA VAL A 144 -9.57 1.40 -0.41
C VAL A 144 -9.90 1.92 0.99
N SER A 145 -8.94 1.89 1.92
CA SER A 145 -9.19 2.05 3.36
C SER A 145 -8.65 3.35 3.96
N CYS A 146 -8.16 4.30 3.13
CA CYS A 146 -7.58 5.54 3.65
C CYS A 146 -8.67 6.53 4.08
N PRO A 147 -8.79 6.87 5.39
CA PRO A 147 -9.81 7.79 5.88
C PRO A 147 -9.54 9.25 5.46
N ASN A 148 -8.34 9.55 5.01
CA ASN A 148 -7.90 10.90 4.65
C ASN A 148 -8.24 11.31 3.21
N VAL A 149 -8.88 10.43 2.45
CA VAL A 149 -9.40 10.70 1.10
C VAL A 149 -10.92 10.66 1.17
N LYS A 150 -11.56 11.74 0.72
CA LYS A 150 -13.02 11.88 0.79
C LYS A 150 -13.71 10.66 0.18
N ASP A 151 -14.67 10.10 0.92
CA ASP A 151 -15.52 8.98 0.52
C ASP A 151 -14.78 7.69 0.11
N LEU A 152 -13.46 7.62 0.23
CA LEU A 152 -12.70 6.43 -0.18
C LEU A 152 -13.11 5.17 0.60
N THR A 153 -13.42 5.32 1.88
CA THR A 153 -13.86 4.20 2.73
C THR A 153 -15.19 3.59 2.27
N LYS A 154 -16.02 4.33 1.53
CA LYS A 154 -17.24 3.80 0.90
C LYS A 154 -16.94 2.81 -0.22
N LEU A 155 -15.71 2.79 -0.76
CA LEU A 155 -15.27 1.78 -1.72
C LEU A 155 -15.04 0.40 -1.10
N GLN A 156 -15.20 0.27 0.22
CA GLN A 156 -15.23 -1.02 0.91
C GLN A 156 -16.62 -1.68 0.84
N ASP A 157 -17.63 -0.99 0.27
CA ASP A 157 -18.94 -1.58 0.03
C ASP A 157 -18.82 -2.79 -0.90
N THR A 158 -19.48 -3.88 -0.52
CA THR A 158 -19.31 -5.21 -1.12
C THR A 158 -19.42 -5.25 -2.64
N PRO A 159 -20.44 -4.65 -3.30
CA PRO A 159 -20.55 -4.75 -4.76
C PRO A 159 -19.42 -4.06 -5.52
N PHE A 160 -18.98 -2.88 -5.05
CA PHE A 160 -17.89 -2.17 -5.69
C PHE A 160 -16.56 -2.94 -5.53
N LEU A 161 -16.29 -3.42 -4.34
CA LEU A 161 -15.04 -4.11 -4.03
C LEU A 161 -14.93 -5.45 -4.77
N LEU A 162 -16.03 -6.18 -4.91
CA LEU A 162 -16.10 -7.39 -5.73
C LEU A 162 -15.74 -7.09 -7.19
N ASN A 163 -16.34 -6.06 -7.77
CA ASN A 163 -16.08 -5.68 -9.16
C ASN A 163 -14.61 -5.25 -9.34
N LEU A 164 -14.13 -4.35 -8.49
CA LEU A 164 -12.75 -3.85 -8.54
C LEU A 164 -11.72 -4.98 -8.48
N LEU A 165 -11.83 -5.83 -7.47
CA LEU A 165 -10.86 -6.92 -7.27
C LEU A 165 -11.00 -8.00 -8.34
N GLY A 166 -12.23 -8.30 -8.77
CA GLY A 166 -12.51 -9.22 -9.86
C GLY A 166 -11.89 -8.76 -11.17
N ASP A 167 -12.07 -7.50 -11.54
CA ASP A 167 -11.51 -6.92 -12.76
C ASP A 167 -9.98 -6.88 -12.72
N LEU A 168 -9.39 -6.45 -11.60
CA LEU A 168 -7.93 -6.47 -11.45
C LEU A 168 -7.38 -7.90 -11.53
N LYS A 169 -8.05 -8.88 -10.90
CA LYS A 169 -7.63 -10.28 -10.97
C LYS A 169 -7.76 -10.81 -12.39
N HIS A 170 -8.85 -10.49 -13.10
CA HIS A 170 -9.03 -10.86 -14.51
C HIS A 170 -7.91 -10.27 -15.39
N ILE A 171 -7.65 -8.96 -15.29
CA ILE A 171 -6.56 -8.31 -16.03
C ILE A 171 -5.22 -8.96 -15.70
N ASN A 172 -4.98 -9.28 -14.45
CA ASN A 172 -3.74 -9.93 -14.00
C ASN A 172 -3.53 -11.29 -14.66
N THR A 173 -4.60 -12.07 -14.89
CA THR A 173 -4.49 -13.38 -15.57
C THR A 173 -4.12 -13.27 -17.05
N THR A 174 -4.31 -12.11 -17.67
CA THR A 174 -3.91 -11.86 -19.07
C THR A 174 -2.44 -11.43 -19.21
N LYS A 175 -1.74 -11.21 -18.10
CA LYS A 175 -0.33 -10.81 -18.11
C LYS A 175 0.59 -12.02 -18.22
N ASP A 176 1.70 -11.87 -18.91
CA ASP A 176 2.73 -12.92 -19.03
C ASP A 176 3.25 -13.42 -17.68
N LYS A 177 3.31 -12.53 -16.70
CA LYS A 177 3.75 -12.81 -15.32
C LYS A 177 2.74 -12.23 -14.33
N PRO A 178 1.64 -12.95 -14.03
CA PRO A 178 0.69 -12.50 -13.03
C PRO A 178 1.37 -12.21 -11.68
N LYS A 179 0.91 -11.17 -10.99
CA LYS A 179 1.49 -10.73 -9.71
C LYS A 179 0.49 -10.86 -8.58
N PRO A 180 0.95 -11.11 -7.35
CA PRO A 180 0.05 -11.14 -6.20
C PRO A 180 -0.69 -9.81 -6.04
N ILE A 181 -1.98 -9.90 -5.70
CA ILE A 181 -2.85 -8.76 -5.41
C ILE A 181 -3.36 -8.91 -3.99
N LEU A 182 -3.08 -7.92 -3.14
CA LEU A 182 -3.49 -7.87 -1.74
C LEU A 182 -4.47 -6.71 -1.54
N LEU A 183 -5.45 -6.91 -0.66
CA LEU A 183 -6.39 -5.86 -0.24
C LEU A 183 -5.94 -5.27 1.09
N LYS A 184 -5.80 -3.94 1.18
CA LYS A 184 -5.52 -3.27 2.46
C LYS A 184 -6.78 -2.72 3.08
N ILE A 185 -7.13 -3.24 4.28
CA ILE A 185 -8.35 -2.92 5.00
C ILE A 185 -8.14 -1.87 6.09
N ALA A 186 -9.23 -1.23 6.53
CA ALA A 186 -9.23 -0.36 7.70
C ALA A 186 -9.23 -1.21 8.99
N PRO A 187 -8.62 -0.72 10.08
CA PRO A 187 -8.66 -1.43 11.37
C PRO A 187 -9.99 -1.27 12.12
N ASP A 188 -10.81 -0.31 11.70
CA ASP A 188 -12.05 0.08 12.40
C ASP A 188 -13.29 -0.67 11.85
N LEU A 189 -13.11 -1.77 11.14
CA LEU A 189 -14.19 -2.62 10.63
C LEU A 189 -14.83 -3.42 11.80
N ASN A 190 -16.16 -3.50 11.78
CA ASN A 190 -16.87 -4.41 12.67
C ASN A 190 -16.83 -5.86 12.15
N ASN A 191 -17.32 -6.82 12.96
CA ASN A 191 -17.26 -8.23 12.59
C ASN A 191 -18.02 -8.55 11.30
N SER A 192 -19.19 -7.97 11.07
CA SER A 192 -19.97 -8.18 9.84
C SER A 192 -19.19 -7.70 8.61
N GLN A 193 -18.54 -6.54 8.70
CA GLN A 193 -17.71 -6.01 7.62
C GLN A 193 -16.46 -6.87 7.38
N LEU A 194 -15.90 -7.47 8.45
CA LEU A 194 -14.79 -8.42 8.30
C LEU A 194 -15.23 -9.70 7.61
N ASP A 195 -16.42 -10.22 7.95
CA ASP A 195 -16.99 -11.39 7.28
C ASP A 195 -17.23 -11.11 5.78
N GLU A 196 -17.77 -9.94 5.44
CA GLU A 196 -17.91 -9.49 4.04
C GLU A 196 -16.58 -9.45 3.31
N VAL A 197 -15.52 -8.90 3.94
CA VAL A 197 -14.18 -8.89 3.35
C VAL A 197 -13.67 -10.30 3.09
N ILE A 198 -13.87 -11.22 4.03
CA ILE A 198 -13.47 -12.63 3.86
C ILE A 198 -14.19 -13.26 2.66
N GLU A 199 -15.49 -13.04 2.53
CA GLU A 199 -16.27 -13.53 1.40
C GLU A 199 -15.78 -12.95 0.06
N ILE A 200 -15.51 -11.64 0.00
CA ILE A 200 -14.99 -10.98 -1.19
C ILE A 200 -13.64 -11.57 -1.60
N VAL A 201 -12.74 -11.76 -0.65
CA VAL A 201 -11.42 -12.36 -0.91
C VAL A 201 -11.57 -13.79 -1.44
N ALA A 202 -12.48 -14.57 -0.86
CA ALA A 202 -12.74 -15.94 -1.31
C ALA A 202 -13.34 -15.98 -2.74
N GLN A 203 -14.26 -15.07 -3.06
CA GLN A 203 -14.92 -15.01 -4.37
C GLN A 203 -13.98 -14.50 -5.46
N THR A 204 -13.22 -13.44 -5.21
CA THR A 204 -12.31 -12.81 -6.18
C THR A 204 -10.99 -13.56 -6.34
N LYS A 205 -10.66 -14.44 -5.38
CA LYS A 205 -9.41 -15.22 -5.35
C LYS A 205 -8.16 -14.32 -5.44
N ILE A 206 -8.22 -13.13 -4.85
CA ILE A 206 -7.01 -12.34 -4.61
C ILE A 206 -6.11 -13.06 -3.61
N ASP A 207 -4.86 -12.65 -3.53
CA ASP A 207 -3.82 -13.47 -2.90
C ASP A 207 -3.73 -13.25 -1.38
N GLY A 208 -4.33 -12.17 -0.85
CA GLY A 208 -4.35 -11.94 0.60
C GLY A 208 -4.85 -10.57 1.03
N VAL A 209 -4.73 -10.31 2.34
CA VAL A 209 -5.19 -9.09 3.01
C VAL A 209 -4.04 -8.49 3.82
N ILE A 210 -3.96 -7.15 3.83
CA ILE A 210 -3.08 -6.41 4.74
C ILE A 210 -3.93 -5.81 5.87
N ALA A 211 -3.74 -6.29 7.07
CA ALA A 211 -4.34 -5.75 8.29
C ALA A 211 -3.24 -4.97 9.07
N ALA A 212 -3.28 -3.62 9.07
CA ALA A 212 -4.29 -2.81 8.45
C ALA A 212 -3.74 -1.40 8.11
N ASN A 213 -4.63 -0.49 7.70
CA ASN A 213 -4.37 0.95 7.60
C ASN A 213 -4.37 1.58 9.02
N THR A 214 -4.33 2.91 9.11
CA THR A 214 -4.40 3.65 10.38
C THR A 214 -5.85 3.76 10.89
N THR A 215 -6.03 3.66 12.21
CA THR A 215 -7.32 3.86 12.86
C THR A 215 -7.77 5.32 12.83
N THR A 216 -9.07 5.53 12.80
CA THR A 216 -9.72 6.83 13.03
C THR A 216 -10.13 7.04 14.48
N SER A 217 -10.16 5.98 15.31
CA SER A 217 -10.44 6.10 16.73
C SER A 217 -9.41 6.99 17.44
N ARG A 218 -9.91 7.75 18.40
CA ARG A 218 -9.11 8.60 19.29
C ARG A 218 -9.32 8.22 20.75
N ASP A 219 -9.93 7.06 20.96
CA ASP A 219 -10.24 6.58 22.30
C ASP A 219 -8.96 6.31 23.08
N ASN A 220 -8.99 6.65 24.38
CA ASN A 220 -7.88 6.45 25.33
C ASN A 220 -6.59 7.20 25.00
N LEU A 221 -6.60 8.21 24.15
CA LEU A 221 -5.47 9.13 23.99
C LEU A 221 -5.35 10.02 25.24
N LYS A 222 -4.10 10.24 25.67
CA LYS A 222 -3.74 11.15 26.74
C LYS A 222 -3.60 12.60 26.25
N THR A 223 -3.25 12.72 24.98
CA THR A 223 -3.08 14.02 24.32
C THR A 223 -4.44 14.69 24.11
N ASP A 224 -4.57 15.91 24.64
CA ASP A 224 -5.78 16.72 24.46
C ASP A 224 -6.11 16.95 22.98
N SER A 225 -7.38 16.85 22.64
CA SER A 225 -7.93 17.11 21.30
C SER A 225 -8.02 18.62 21.02
N LYS A 226 -6.93 19.35 21.05
CA LYS A 226 -6.89 20.78 20.66
C LYS A 226 -6.63 20.98 19.17
#